data_138c3f0b4291cb9338a507bef7695ba7
#
_entry.id   138c3f0b4291cb9338a507bef7695ba7
#
_cell.length_a   1.000
_cell.length_b   1.000
_cell.length_c   1.000
_cell.angle_alpha   90.00
_cell.angle_beta   90.00
_cell.angle_gamma   90.00
#
_symmetry.space_group_name_H-M   'P 1'
#
loop_
_entity.id
_entity.type
_entity.pdbx_description
1 polymer ?
#
loop_
_entity_poly.entity_id
_entity_poly.type
_entity_poly.pdbx_seq_one_letter_code
_entity_poly.pdbx_strand_id
1 'polypeptide(L)'
;MNTRFASKTLALALVAAGALSGCAQWNQMMSNAPAMMVGQRLTLSGAEEVPPVTTSATGRAVVMIAPDRSVSGSIETTGINATAAHIHEGAAGANGPVIVPMVKQGDRFVFPAGAKLTDAQYDSYKTGKLYVNVHSAAHPGGELRAQIR
;
A
#
# COMPACT_ATOMS: atom_id res chain seq x y z
N MET A 1 -30.96 -85.01 -3.07
CA MET A 1 -31.23 -83.60 -3.34
C MET A 1 -30.67 -82.81 -2.19
N ASN A 2 -29.45 -82.25 -2.32
CA ASN A 2 -28.76 -81.51 -1.28
C ASN A 2 -28.55 -80.06 -1.77
N THR A 3 -29.33 -79.16 -1.25
CA THR A 3 -29.13 -77.73 -1.46
C THR A 3 -28.19 -77.15 -0.40
N ARG A 4 -27.00 -76.69 -0.80
CA ARG A 4 -26.02 -76.02 0.06
C ARG A 4 -26.36 -74.54 0.08
N PHE A 5 -26.68 -74.00 1.27
CA PHE A 5 -26.79 -72.58 1.51
C PHE A 5 -25.36 -71.98 1.68
N ALA A 6 -24.99 -71.08 0.81
CA ALA A 6 -23.77 -70.30 0.94
C ALA A 6 -24.08 -69.03 1.74
N SER A 7 -23.51 -68.95 2.95
CA SER A 7 -23.54 -67.75 3.76
C SER A 7 -22.58 -66.69 3.18
N LYS A 8 -23.08 -65.53 2.77
CA LYS A 8 -22.29 -64.38 2.38
C LYS A 8 -22.01 -63.56 3.64
N THR A 9 -20.80 -63.60 4.15
CA THR A 9 -20.33 -62.70 5.16
C THR A 9 -20.07 -61.31 4.56
N LEU A 10 -20.86 -60.31 5.00
CA LEU A 10 -20.70 -58.90 4.63
C LEU A 10 -19.64 -58.29 5.52
N ALA A 11 -18.46 -58.03 4.99
CA ALA A 11 -17.41 -57.32 5.68
C ALA A 11 -17.76 -55.81 5.70
N LEU A 12 -18.04 -55.29 6.88
CA LEU A 12 -18.26 -53.85 7.11
C LEU A 12 -16.90 -53.16 7.21
N ALA A 13 -16.45 -52.53 6.15
CA ALA A 13 -15.26 -51.68 6.19
C ALA A 13 -15.60 -50.33 6.87
N LEU A 14 -15.11 -50.15 8.09
CA LEU A 14 -15.10 -48.82 8.74
C LEU A 14 -14.09 -47.94 8.01
N VAL A 15 -14.61 -46.97 7.26
CA VAL A 15 -13.83 -45.85 6.75
C VAL A 15 -13.69 -44.83 7.89
N ALA A 16 -12.56 -44.89 8.60
CA ALA A 16 -12.17 -43.79 9.47
C ALA A 16 -11.68 -42.61 8.59
N ALA A 17 -12.59 -41.78 8.14
CA ALA A 17 -12.26 -40.56 7.40
C ALA A 17 -11.70 -39.52 8.39
N GLY A 18 -10.43 -39.20 8.22
CA GLY A 18 -9.62 -38.37 9.08
C GLY A 18 -10.15 -36.95 9.21
N ALA A 19 -10.33 -36.55 10.45
CA ALA A 19 -10.61 -35.18 10.88
C ALA A 19 -9.34 -34.27 10.91
N LEU A 20 -8.32 -34.55 10.10
CA LEU A 20 -7.04 -33.84 10.10
C LEU A 20 -6.86 -32.86 8.91
N SER A 21 -7.83 -32.77 8.00
CA SER A 21 -7.69 -31.90 6.81
C SER A 21 -8.04 -30.44 7.05
N GLY A 22 -8.78 -30.11 8.11
CA GLY A 22 -9.25 -28.75 8.34
C GLY A 22 -8.15 -27.74 8.68
N CYS A 23 -7.17 -28.14 9.49
CA CYS A 23 -6.09 -27.23 9.91
C CYS A 23 -5.10 -26.91 8.78
N ALA A 24 -4.83 -27.88 7.89
CA ALA A 24 -3.92 -27.67 6.76
C ALA A 24 -4.55 -26.75 5.70
N GLN A 25 -5.84 -26.93 5.42
CA GLN A 25 -6.58 -26.04 4.49
C GLN A 25 -6.76 -24.64 5.06
N TRP A 26 -7.00 -24.50 6.34
CA TRP A 26 -7.07 -23.21 7.01
C TRP A 26 -5.74 -22.44 6.94
N ASN A 27 -4.62 -23.13 7.16
CA ASN A 27 -3.28 -22.55 7.05
C ASN A 27 -2.94 -22.12 5.61
N GLN A 28 -3.37 -22.89 4.60
CA GLN A 28 -3.21 -22.50 3.19
C GLN A 28 -4.10 -21.30 2.81
N MET A 29 -5.30 -21.21 3.35
CA MET A 29 -6.14 -20.02 3.15
C MET A 29 -5.53 -18.77 3.76
N MET A 30 -4.91 -18.88 4.93
CA MET A 30 -4.25 -17.74 5.59
C MET A 30 -2.94 -17.34 4.90
N SER A 31 -2.19 -18.29 4.33
CA SER A 31 -0.96 -18.01 3.58
C SER A 31 -1.22 -17.44 2.17
N ASN A 32 -2.41 -17.70 1.61
CA ASN A 32 -2.86 -17.15 0.32
C ASN A 32 -3.79 -15.92 0.49
N ALA A 33 -4.05 -15.49 1.72
CA ALA A 33 -4.71 -14.20 1.91
C ALA A 33 -3.84 -13.14 1.23
N PRO A 34 -4.41 -12.30 0.34
CA PRO A 34 -3.64 -11.21 -0.24
C PRO A 34 -3.06 -10.43 0.94
N ALA A 35 -1.74 -10.27 0.96
CA ALA A 35 -1.09 -9.46 1.99
C ALA A 35 -1.89 -8.18 2.08
N MET A 36 -2.51 -7.92 3.24
CA MET A 36 -3.26 -6.69 3.45
C MET A 36 -2.27 -5.57 3.13
N MET A 37 -2.51 -4.87 2.04
CA MET A 37 -1.63 -3.82 1.57
C MET A 37 -1.69 -2.70 2.59
N VAL A 38 -0.72 -2.72 3.50
CA VAL A 38 -0.59 -1.69 4.52
C VAL A 38 0.10 -0.51 3.87
N GLY A 39 -0.63 0.58 3.69
CA GLY A 39 -0.04 1.82 3.20
C GLY A 39 1.08 2.30 4.13
N GLN A 40 2.15 2.83 3.55
CA GLN A 40 3.22 3.47 4.33
C GLN A 40 2.66 4.70 5.02
N ARG A 41 2.88 4.80 6.34
CA ARG A 41 2.58 5.98 7.13
C ARG A 41 3.82 6.87 7.15
N LEU A 42 3.67 8.09 6.67
CA LEU A 42 4.75 9.06 6.55
C LEU A 42 4.42 10.30 7.37
N THR A 43 5.44 10.88 7.99
CA THR A 43 5.38 12.22 8.58
C THR A 43 6.12 13.17 7.67
N LEU A 44 5.43 14.22 7.19
CA LEU A 44 6.02 15.25 6.35
C LEU A 44 6.49 16.41 7.21
N SER A 45 7.66 16.94 6.89
CA SER A 45 8.24 18.11 7.56
C SER A 45 8.96 19.02 6.57
N GLY A 46 9.13 20.28 6.95
CA GLY A 46 9.91 21.23 6.16
C GLY A 46 11.41 20.89 6.14
N ALA A 47 11.91 20.21 7.17
CA ALA A 47 13.31 19.80 7.25
C ALA A 47 13.71 18.78 6.16
N GLU A 48 12.75 18.03 5.63
CA GLU A 48 12.96 17.05 4.56
C GLU A 48 12.92 17.68 3.16
N GLU A 49 12.49 18.96 3.03
CA GLU A 49 12.52 19.68 1.76
C GLU A 49 13.95 19.97 1.27
N VAL A 50 14.08 20.25 -0.03
CA VAL A 50 15.38 20.58 -0.65
C VAL A 50 15.24 21.88 -1.46
N PRO A 51 15.83 22.99 -0.98
CA PRO A 51 16.49 23.15 0.34
C PRO A 51 15.49 23.05 1.50
N PRO A 52 15.95 22.75 2.72
CA PRO A 52 15.08 22.68 3.90
C PRO A 52 14.28 23.97 4.13
N VAL A 53 13.04 23.82 4.53
CA VAL A 53 12.11 24.92 4.86
C VAL A 53 11.89 24.98 6.36
N THR A 54 12.10 26.16 6.95
CA THR A 54 11.74 26.42 8.35
C THR A 54 10.27 26.74 8.45
N THR A 55 9.49 25.81 8.98
CA THR A 55 8.04 25.97 9.18
C THR A 55 7.62 25.22 10.45
N SER A 56 6.54 25.67 11.07
CA SER A 56 5.83 24.95 12.13
C SER A 56 4.76 23.99 11.60
N ALA A 57 4.52 24.01 10.29
CA ALA A 57 3.58 23.13 9.63
C ALA A 57 4.04 21.66 9.71
N THR A 58 3.08 20.77 9.73
CA THR A 58 3.32 19.33 9.71
C THR A 58 2.34 18.62 8.79
N GLY A 59 2.72 17.44 8.28
CA GLY A 59 1.83 16.62 7.47
C GLY A 59 1.92 15.15 7.87
N ARG A 60 0.83 14.43 7.63
CA ARG A 60 0.77 12.97 7.75
C ARG A 60 0.20 12.41 6.46
N ALA A 61 0.89 11.41 5.91
CA ALA A 61 0.42 10.71 4.73
C ALA A 61 0.24 9.23 5.00
N VAL A 62 -0.72 8.65 4.30
CA VAL A 62 -0.78 7.21 4.04
C VAL A 62 -0.63 7.06 2.55
N VAL A 63 0.42 6.37 2.10
CA VAL A 63 0.69 6.11 0.68
C VAL A 63 0.76 4.61 0.48
N MET A 64 -0.05 4.10 -0.43
CA MET A 64 -0.07 2.71 -0.83
C MET A 64 0.26 2.61 -2.32
N ILE A 65 1.32 1.88 -2.64
CA ILE A 65 1.72 1.56 -4.01
C ILE A 65 1.69 0.05 -4.14
N ALA A 66 0.74 -0.44 -4.93
CA ALA A 66 0.47 -1.86 -5.09
C ALA A 66 1.39 -2.52 -6.14
N PRO A 67 1.51 -3.87 -6.13
CA PRO A 67 2.29 -4.59 -7.14
C PRO A 67 1.80 -4.38 -8.58
N ASP A 68 0.52 -4.06 -8.77
CA ASP A 68 -0.05 -3.67 -10.06
C ASP A 68 0.23 -2.20 -10.41
N ARG A 69 1.05 -1.52 -9.57
CA ARG A 69 1.48 -0.12 -9.69
C ARG A 69 0.39 0.92 -9.38
N SER A 70 -0.79 0.50 -8.97
CA SER A 70 -1.83 1.42 -8.52
C SER A 70 -1.37 2.19 -7.28
N VAL A 71 -1.76 3.47 -7.23
CA VAL A 71 -1.40 4.40 -6.15
C VAL A 71 -2.68 4.86 -5.47
N SER A 72 -2.71 4.79 -4.13
CA SER A 72 -3.84 5.27 -3.33
C SER A 72 -3.38 5.82 -1.99
N GLY A 73 -4.27 6.52 -1.30
CA GLY A 73 -4.00 7.10 -0.01
C GLY A 73 -4.33 8.59 0.08
N SER A 74 -3.83 9.24 1.13
CA SER A 74 -4.12 10.64 1.40
C SER A 74 -3.00 11.32 2.18
N ILE A 75 -2.99 12.66 2.13
CA ILE A 75 -2.16 13.53 2.97
C ILE A 75 -3.09 14.48 3.72
N GLU A 76 -2.87 14.61 5.01
CA GLU A 76 -3.48 15.61 5.88
C GLU A 76 -2.39 16.54 6.40
N THR A 77 -2.69 17.84 6.51
CA THR A 77 -1.71 18.84 6.95
C THR A 77 -2.28 19.69 8.07
N THR A 78 -1.40 20.23 8.89
CA THR A 78 -1.72 21.16 9.99
C THR A 78 -0.74 22.33 9.96
N GLY A 79 -1.25 23.54 10.24
CA GLY A 79 -0.42 24.76 10.30
C GLY A 79 -0.02 25.33 8.94
N ILE A 80 -0.65 24.89 7.85
CA ILE A 80 -0.36 25.33 6.48
C ILE A 80 -1.66 25.55 5.70
N ASN A 81 -1.70 26.58 4.86
CA ASN A 81 -2.72 26.71 3.83
C ASN A 81 -2.24 26.03 2.54
N ALA A 82 -2.36 24.69 2.52
CA ALA A 82 -1.86 23.87 1.45
C ALA A 82 -2.62 24.10 0.14
N THR A 83 -1.90 24.32 -0.95
CA THR A 83 -2.44 24.62 -2.30
C THR A 83 -2.38 23.42 -3.23
N ALA A 84 -1.33 22.57 -3.11
CA ALA A 84 -1.12 21.38 -3.95
C ALA A 84 -0.33 20.33 -3.18
N ALA A 85 -0.44 19.08 -3.63
CA ALA A 85 0.37 17.96 -3.17
C ALA A 85 0.62 16.96 -4.31
N HIS A 86 1.80 16.32 -4.32
CA HIS A 86 2.23 15.43 -5.39
C HIS A 86 3.09 14.28 -4.88
N ILE A 87 3.20 13.21 -5.70
CA ILE A 87 4.38 12.36 -5.69
C ILE A 87 5.35 12.86 -6.75
N HIS A 88 6.61 12.87 -6.38
CA HIS A 88 7.75 13.18 -7.25
C HIS A 88 8.69 12.00 -7.38
N GLU A 89 9.46 11.97 -8.47
CA GLU A 89 10.55 11.02 -8.65
C GLU A 89 11.89 11.69 -8.34
N GLY A 90 12.49 11.33 -7.20
CA GLY A 90 13.75 11.86 -6.71
C GLY A 90 14.25 11.08 -5.51
N ALA A 91 15.57 10.89 -5.43
CA ALA A 91 16.23 10.31 -4.26
C ALA A 91 16.12 11.24 -3.04
N ALA A 92 16.36 10.71 -1.85
CA ALA A 92 16.47 11.54 -0.65
C ALA A 92 17.54 12.63 -0.85
N GLY A 93 17.20 13.88 -0.49
CA GLY A 93 18.06 15.03 -0.68
C GLY A 93 18.15 15.57 -2.11
N ALA A 94 17.33 15.07 -3.05
CA ALA A 94 17.28 15.58 -4.41
C ALA A 94 15.85 15.92 -4.83
N ASN A 95 15.69 16.99 -5.61
CA ASN A 95 14.42 17.33 -6.24
C ASN A 95 14.24 16.57 -7.55
N GLY A 96 12.99 16.32 -7.93
CA GLY A 96 12.65 15.65 -9.17
C GLY A 96 11.27 16.04 -9.71
N PRO A 97 10.90 15.55 -10.89
CA PRO A 97 9.65 15.91 -11.54
C PRO A 97 8.43 15.35 -10.79
N VAL A 98 7.30 16.04 -10.91
CA VAL A 98 5.98 15.52 -10.50
C VAL A 98 5.63 14.32 -11.37
N ILE A 99 5.22 13.22 -10.73
CA ILE A 99 4.78 12.00 -11.42
C ILE A 99 3.31 11.64 -11.12
N VAL A 100 2.80 11.97 -9.93
CA VAL A 100 1.39 11.75 -9.58
C VAL A 100 0.85 12.99 -8.85
N PRO A 101 -0.01 13.79 -9.50
CA PRO A 101 -0.69 14.88 -8.82
C PRO A 101 -1.81 14.35 -7.91
N MET A 102 -2.06 15.05 -6.80
CA MET A 102 -3.16 14.76 -5.89
C MET A 102 -4.29 15.76 -6.03
N VAL A 103 -5.48 15.36 -5.63
CA VAL A 103 -6.68 16.20 -5.68
C VAL A 103 -7.01 16.66 -4.26
N LYS A 104 -7.24 17.97 -4.09
CA LYS A 104 -7.68 18.51 -2.80
C LYS A 104 -9.14 18.17 -2.55
N GLN A 105 -9.42 17.60 -1.38
CA GLN A 105 -10.77 17.27 -0.90
C GLN A 105 -10.93 17.79 0.53
N GLY A 106 -11.55 18.96 0.69
CA GLY A 106 -11.63 19.63 1.97
C GLY A 106 -10.23 19.97 2.50
N ASP A 107 -9.91 19.47 3.70
CA ASP A 107 -8.63 19.73 4.38
C ASP A 107 -7.54 18.70 4.08
N ARG A 108 -7.76 17.79 3.14
CA ARG A 108 -6.81 16.74 2.75
C ARG A 108 -6.60 16.69 1.25
N PHE A 109 -5.51 16.03 0.85
CA PHE A 109 -5.24 15.64 -0.52
C PHE A 109 -5.40 14.13 -0.66
N VAL A 110 -5.98 13.67 -1.78
CA VAL A 110 -6.16 12.25 -2.10
C VAL A 110 -5.59 11.97 -3.49
N PHE A 111 -5.12 10.76 -3.70
CA PHE A 111 -4.76 10.32 -5.05
C PHE A 111 -6.03 10.16 -5.90
N PRO A 112 -6.03 10.60 -7.17
CA PRO A 112 -7.18 10.42 -8.04
C PRO A 112 -7.44 8.92 -8.29
N ALA A 113 -8.70 8.57 -8.53
CA ALA A 113 -9.07 7.21 -8.90
C ALA A 113 -8.31 6.79 -10.17
N GLY A 114 -7.75 5.58 -10.15
CA GLY A 114 -6.95 5.06 -11.26
C GLY A 114 -5.52 5.60 -11.35
N ALA A 115 -5.04 6.36 -10.35
CA ALA A 115 -3.63 6.75 -10.29
C ALA A 115 -2.73 5.54 -10.34
N LYS A 116 -1.71 5.60 -11.21
CA LYS A 116 -0.83 4.45 -11.47
C LYS A 116 0.57 4.93 -11.86
N LEU A 117 1.59 4.23 -11.37
CA LEU A 117 2.97 4.43 -11.80
C LEU A 117 3.24 3.72 -13.13
N THR A 118 4.17 4.24 -13.91
CA THR A 118 4.80 3.50 -15.02
C THR A 118 5.73 2.41 -14.45
N ASP A 119 6.20 1.49 -15.30
CA ASP A 119 7.17 0.46 -14.87
C ASP A 119 8.45 1.09 -14.32
N ALA A 120 9.00 2.11 -15.00
CA ALA A 120 10.20 2.83 -14.56
C ALA A 120 10.00 3.56 -13.23
N GLN A 121 8.84 4.18 -13.02
CA GLN A 121 8.51 4.85 -11.74
C GLN A 121 8.33 3.85 -10.60
N TYR A 122 7.79 2.66 -10.90
CA TYR A 122 7.69 1.59 -9.91
C TYR A 122 9.06 1.01 -9.55
N ASP A 123 10.01 0.94 -10.49
CA ASP A 123 11.40 0.59 -10.21
C ASP A 123 12.08 1.66 -9.33
N SER A 124 11.81 2.93 -9.59
CA SER A 124 12.23 4.05 -8.74
C SER A 124 11.64 3.95 -7.33
N TYR A 125 10.36 3.58 -7.20
CA TYR A 125 9.75 3.29 -5.90
C TYR A 125 10.48 2.19 -5.15
N LYS A 126 10.74 1.04 -5.77
CA LYS A 126 11.45 -0.10 -5.15
C LYS A 126 12.85 0.25 -4.66
N THR A 127 13.45 1.29 -5.22
CA THR A 127 14.79 1.79 -4.84
C THR A 127 14.75 3.04 -3.96
N GLY A 128 13.55 3.39 -3.41
CA GLY A 128 13.37 4.52 -2.50
C GLY A 128 13.58 5.89 -3.14
N LYS A 129 13.32 6.03 -4.43
CA LYS A 129 13.50 7.27 -5.20
C LYS A 129 12.17 7.98 -5.49
N LEU A 130 11.17 7.82 -4.63
CA LEU A 130 9.94 8.61 -4.69
C LEU A 130 9.76 9.38 -3.40
N TYR A 131 9.17 10.57 -3.48
CA TYR A 131 8.77 11.34 -2.30
C TYR A 131 7.41 12.01 -2.52
N VAL A 132 6.71 12.27 -1.44
CA VAL A 132 5.54 13.16 -1.42
C VAL A 132 5.94 14.52 -0.93
N ASN A 133 5.34 15.57 -1.51
CA ASN A 133 5.44 16.91 -0.94
C ASN A 133 4.12 17.66 -1.01
N VAL A 134 4.03 18.72 -0.19
CA VAL A 134 2.89 19.63 -0.11
C VAL A 134 3.41 21.05 -0.27
N HIS A 135 2.69 21.82 -1.07
CA HIS A 135 3.00 23.20 -1.41
C HIS A 135 2.03 24.16 -0.75
N SER A 136 2.50 25.38 -0.52
CA SER A 136 1.67 26.54 -0.14
C SER A 136 1.98 27.75 -1.01
N ALA A 137 1.19 28.81 -0.86
CA ALA A 137 1.48 30.06 -1.55
C ALA A 137 2.82 30.69 -1.09
N ALA A 138 3.21 30.48 0.17
CA ALA A 138 4.48 30.93 0.72
C ALA A 138 5.68 30.11 0.22
N HIS A 139 5.45 28.83 -0.06
CA HIS A 139 6.47 27.88 -0.52
C HIS A 139 5.97 27.12 -1.74
N PRO A 140 5.94 27.76 -2.92
CA PRO A 140 5.43 27.15 -4.16
C PRO A 140 6.33 26.01 -4.67
N GLY A 141 7.59 25.93 -4.23
CA GLY A 141 8.51 24.83 -4.52
C GLY A 141 8.33 23.59 -3.63
N GLY A 142 7.57 23.71 -2.53
CA GLY A 142 7.32 22.69 -1.50
C GLY A 142 7.55 23.24 -0.10
N GLU A 143 6.69 22.92 0.84
CA GLU A 143 6.79 23.30 2.24
C GLU A 143 6.98 22.11 3.17
N LEU A 144 6.38 20.96 2.84
CA LEU A 144 6.48 19.73 3.60
C LEU A 144 6.79 18.55 2.68
N ARG A 145 7.73 17.71 3.09
CA ARG A 145 8.17 16.53 2.30
C ARG A 145 8.33 15.30 3.18
N ALA A 146 8.17 14.13 2.57
CA ALA A 146 8.59 12.84 3.12
C ALA A 146 8.99 11.88 2.01
N GLN A 147 10.08 11.13 2.22
CA GLN A 147 10.53 10.09 1.30
C GLN A 147 9.64 8.85 1.45
N ILE A 148 9.22 8.27 0.32
CA ILE A 148 8.53 6.97 0.24
C ILE A 148 9.60 5.87 0.20
N ARG A 149 9.43 4.81 1.03
CA ARG A 149 10.45 3.75 1.18
C ARG A 149 9.84 2.37 0.99
#